data_bfba8f80b39039327e02b600136be506
#
_entry.id   bfba8f80b39039327e02b600136be506
#
_cell.length_a   1.000
_cell.length_b   1.000
_cell.length_c   1.000
_cell.angle_alpha   90.00
_cell.angle_beta   90.00
_cell.angle_gamma   90.00
#
_symmetry.space_group_name_H-M   'P 1'
#
loop_
_entity.id
_entity.type
_entity.pdbx_description
1 polymer ?
#
loop_
_entity_poly.entity_id
_entity_poly.type
_entity_poly.pdbx_seq_one_letter_code
_entity_poly.pdbx_strand_id
1 'polypeptide(L)'
;NFMPKPGTGMQHEAPCPHDEFLWSIAVARLILPPEVHLQAPPNLSDDFGALLDAGIDDWGGVSPVTLDHVNPERPWPGLDRLREVTEARGFALAPRLTIYPEFVRRPERWLHTSLRFRVMDRSDAEGLARDDPGSFWPEKVTAADVVQDGAEVVLVGHRSTQWYSGATNPPPTLLPSPRAGRAAGAIAEVLAGVHAGQELGFEQIVTLFRARGPE
;
A
#
# COMPACT_ATOMS: atom_id res chain seq x y z
N ASN A 1 10.65 7.24 -9.53
CA ASN A 1 10.10 7.83 -10.76
C ASN A 1 9.27 9.07 -10.40
N PHE A 2 9.67 10.22 -10.92
CA PHE A 2 8.96 11.49 -10.68
C PHE A 2 7.79 11.64 -11.65
N MET A 3 6.61 11.93 -11.11
CA MET A 3 5.41 12.26 -11.90
C MET A 3 4.88 13.64 -11.46
N PRO A 4 4.86 14.63 -12.35
CA PRO A 4 4.35 15.95 -12.02
C PRO A 4 2.84 15.87 -11.70
N LYS A 5 2.41 16.59 -10.66
CA LYS A 5 1.00 16.59 -10.22
C LYS A 5 0.43 17.99 -10.26
N PRO A 6 -0.79 18.18 -10.81
CA PRO A 6 -1.48 19.46 -10.77
C PRO A 6 -1.62 19.98 -9.32
N GLY A 7 -1.47 21.28 -9.16
CA GLY A 7 -1.59 21.93 -7.85
C GLY A 7 -0.38 21.79 -6.93
N THR A 8 0.73 21.18 -7.41
CA THR A 8 2.00 21.10 -6.67
C THR A 8 3.02 22.10 -7.19
N GLY A 9 4.05 22.41 -6.40
CA GLY A 9 5.13 23.31 -6.82
C GLY A 9 5.89 22.83 -8.06
N MET A 10 5.88 21.53 -8.33
CA MET A 10 6.58 20.91 -9.45
C MET A 10 5.64 20.49 -10.60
N GLN A 11 4.44 21.03 -10.67
CA GLN A 11 3.45 20.66 -11.69
C GLN A 11 3.86 20.94 -13.13
N HIS A 12 4.82 21.84 -13.33
CA HIS A 12 5.32 22.26 -14.66
C HIS A 12 6.65 21.60 -15.03
N GLU A 13 7.20 20.79 -14.14
CA GLU A 13 8.44 20.06 -14.41
C GLU A 13 8.18 18.89 -15.37
N ALA A 14 9.19 18.57 -16.17
CA ALA A 14 9.12 17.40 -17.03
C ALA A 14 9.20 16.11 -16.20
N PRO A 15 8.45 15.05 -16.54
CA PRO A 15 8.65 13.75 -15.94
C PRO A 15 10.06 13.23 -16.26
N CYS A 16 10.57 12.35 -15.40
CA CYS A 16 11.85 11.69 -15.66
C CYS A 16 11.76 10.88 -16.96
N PRO A 17 12.66 11.09 -17.93
CA PRO A 17 12.73 10.26 -19.13
C PRO A 17 12.90 8.77 -18.76
N HIS A 18 12.25 7.89 -19.49
CA HIS A 18 12.27 6.46 -19.19
C HIS A 18 13.68 5.88 -19.22
N ASP A 19 14.47 6.24 -20.22
CA ASP A 19 15.85 5.76 -20.39
C ASP A 19 16.75 6.23 -19.24
N GLU A 20 16.59 7.46 -18.78
CA GLU A 20 17.34 7.99 -17.66
C GLU A 20 16.95 7.27 -16.34
N PHE A 21 15.68 6.93 -16.20
CA PHE A 21 15.22 6.15 -15.06
C PHE A 21 15.80 4.71 -15.07
N LEU A 22 15.77 4.04 -16.21
CA LEU A 22 16.39 2.70 -16.38
C LEU A 22 17.90 2.75 -16.13
N TRP A 23 18.57 3.77 -16.68
CA TRP A 23 19.98 3.98 -16.42
C TRP A 23 20.29 4.15 -14.94
N SER A 24 19.49 4.93 -14.24
CA SER A 24 19.65 5.15 -12.80
C SER A 24 19.51 3.86 -12.00
N ILE A 25 18.55 3.01 -12.35
CA ILE A 25 18.36 1.69 -11.74
C ILE A 25 19.58 0.80 -12.02
N ALA A 26 20.02 0.73 -13.27
CA ALA A 26 21.15 -0.11 -13.67
C ALA A 26 22.45 0.31 -12.96
N VAL A 27 22.71 1.61 -12.87
CA VAL A 27 23.87 2.12 -12.13
C VAL A 27 23.76 1.81 -10.63
N ALA A 28 22.57 1.99 -10.05
CA ALA A 28 22.34 1.64 -8.65
C ALA A 28 22.61 0.13 -8.41
N ARG A 29 22.13 -0.74 -9.30
CA ARG A 29 22.38 -2.19 -9.19
C ARG A 29 23.87 -2.55 -9.30
N LEU A 30 24.65 -1.84 -10.11
CA LEU A 30 26.08 -2.06 -10.24
C LEU A 30 26.90 -1.57 -9.05
N ILE A 31 26.44 -0.54 -8.38
CA ILE A 31 27.15 0.11 -7.26
C ILE A 31 26.76 -0.52 -5.91
N LEU A 32 25.47 -0.82 -5.73
CA LEU A 32 24.97 -1.33 -4.47
C LEU A 32 25.32 -2.81 -4.30
N PRO A 33 25.59 -3.25 -3.05
CA PRO A 33 25.72 -4.65 -2.74
C PRO A 33 24.47 -5.46 -3.17
N PRO A 34 24.65 -6.72 -3.57
CA PRO A 34 23.53 -7.56 -4.05
C PRO A 34 22.43 -7.79 -3.01
N GLU A 35 22.75 -7.60 -1.72
CA GLU A 35 21.78 -7.71 -0.60
C GLU A 35 20.88 -6.48 -0.48
N VAL A 36 21.16 -5.41 -1.21
CA VAL A 36 20.30 -4.22 -1.23
C VAL A 36 19.24 -4.37 -2.30
N HIS A 37 18.00 -4.45 -1.88
CA HIS A 37 16.88 -4.54 -2.81
C HIS A 37 16.63 -3.23 -3.53
N LEU A 38 16.39 -3.30 -4.84
CA LEU A 38 15.95 -2.18 -5.66
C LEU A 38 14.48 -2.36 -6.02
N GLN A 39 13.69 -1.40 -5.65
CA GLN A 39 12.25 -1.42 -5.80
C GLN A 39 11.78 -0.36 -6.79
N ALA A 40 10.91 -0.76 -7.72
CA ALA A 40 10.20 0.19 -8.57
C ALA A 40 8.76 -0.25 -8.81
N PRO A 41 7.77 0.65 -8.68
CA PRO A 41 6.37 0.31 -8.88
C PRO A 41 6.08 0.11 -10.37
N PRO A 42 5.36 -0.96 -10.75
CA PRO A 42 5.12 -1.30 -12.15
C PRO A 42 4.13 -0.37 -12.84
N ASN A 43 3.23 0.29 -12.12
CA ASN A 43 2.20 1.16 -12.69
C ASN A 43 2.74 2.51 -13.22
N LEU A 44 3.93 2.91 -12.83
CA LEU A 44 4.54 4.17 -13.26
C LEU A 44 5.42 4.04 -14.51
N SER A 45 5.41 2.87 -15.14
CA SER A 45 6.14 2.63 -16.39
C SER A 45 5.24 1.93 -17.39
N ASP A 46 5.22 2.39 -18.63
CA ASP A 46 4.45 1.76 -19.70
C ASP A 46 5.09 0.41 -20.09
N ASP A 47 6.42 0.32 -20.05
CA ASP A 47 7.19 -0.93 -20.13
C ASP A 47 7.83 -1.22 -18.78
N PHE A 48 7.01 -1.74 -17.87
CA PHE A 48 7.54 -2.10 -16.56
C PHE A 48 8.46 -3.33 -16.58
N GLY A 49 8.41 -4.13 -17.62
CA GLY A 49 9.33 -5.24 -17.79
C GLY A 49 10.79 -4.81 -17.93
N ALA A 50 11.04 -3.67 -18.57
CA ALA A 50 12.36 -3.10 -18.68
C ALA A 50 13.00 -2.73 -17.32
N LEU A 51 12.18 -2.56 -16.27
CA LEU A 51 12.67 -2.31 -14.91
C LEU A 51 13.42 -3.54 -14.35
N LEU A 52 12.94 -4.76 -14.66
CA LEU A 52 13.65 -6.00 -14.31
C LEU A 52 14.97 -6.11 -15.08
N ASP A 53 14.96 -5.80 -16.38
CA ASP A 53 16.15 -5.81 -17.21
C ASP A 53 17.18 -4.79 -16.71
N ALA A 54 16.73 -3.67 -16.12
CA ALA A 54 17.58 -2.67 -15.50
C ALA A 54 18.10 -3.08 -14.11
N GLY A 55 17.52 -4.10 -13.47
CA GLY A 55 18.06 -4.68 -12.24
C GLY A 55 17.26 -4.48 -10.96
N ILE A 56 15.97 -4.19 -11.04
CA ILE A 56 15.11 -4.29 -9.86
C ILE A 56 14.89 -5.75 -9.48
N ASP A 57 14.64 -5.98 -8.22
CA ASP A 57 14.30 -7.28 -7.65
C ASP A 57 13.02 -7.24 -6.81
N ASP A 58 12.33 -6.11 -6.79
CA ASP A 58 11.10 -5.92 -6.02
C ASP A 58 10.15 -4.94 -6.73
N TRP A 59 8.90 -5.36 -6.87
CA TRP A 59 7.85 -4.52 -7.43
C TRP A 59 7.25 -3.54 -6.42
N GLY A 60 7.54 -3.71 -5.14
CA GLY A 60 6.94 -2.94 -4.08
C GLY A 60 5.53 -3.39 -3.72
N GLY A 61 4.77 -2.47 -3.17
CA GLY A 61 3.37 -2.71 -2.86
C GLY A 61 2.52 -2.61 -4.11
N VAL A 62 2.01 -3.73 -4.60
CA VAL A 62 1.03 -3.78 -5.68
C VAL A 62 -0.32 -4.17 -5.10
N SER A 63 -1.34 -3.35 -5.33
CA SER A 63 -2.69 -3.66 -4.85
C SER A 63 -3.57 -4.14 -6.00
N PRO A 64 -4.05 -5.39 -5.97
CA PRO A 64 -4.97 -5.89 -6.99
C PRO A 64 -6.41 -5.37 -6.83
N VAL A 65 -6.73 -4.76 -5.68
CA VAL A 65 -8.10 -4.40 -5.31
C VAL A 65 -8.33 -2.90 -5.10
N THR A 66 -7.26 -2.12 -4.93
CA THR A 66 -7.36 -0.68 -4.73
C THR A 66 -6.64 0.08 -5.82
N LEU A 67 -7.12 1.28 -6.11
CA LEU A 67 -6.38 2.20 -6.98
C LEU A 67 -5.12 2.70 -6.26
N ASP A 68 -4.12 3.10 -7.04
CA ASP A 68 -3.05 3.92 -6.52
C ASP A 68 -3.61 5.33 -6.23
N HIS A 69 -3.80 5.65 -4.96
CA HIS A 69 -4.38 6.93 -4.55
C HIS A 69 -3.43 8.12 -4.78
N VAL A 70 -2.16 7.86 -5.01
CA VAL A 70 -1.17 8.89 -5.37
C VAL A 70 -1.15 9.13 -6.88
N ASN A 71 -1.31 8.07 -7.66
CA ASN A 71 -1.30 8.10 -9.12
C ASN A 71 -2.53 7.38 -9.69
N PRO A 72 -3.75 7.90 -9.46
CA PRO A 72 -4.99 7.23 -9.87
C PRO A 72 -5.12 7.10 -11.39
N GLU A 73 -4.40 7.90 -12.14
CA GLU A 73 -4.30 7.83 -13.60
C GLU A 73 -3.40 6.68 -14.09
N ARG A 74 -2.69 6.02 -13.18
CA ARG A 74 -1.80 4.90 -13.44
C ARG A 74 -2.29 3.65 -12.69
N PRO A 75 -3.21 2.87 -13.26
CA PRO A 75 -3.71 1.67 -12.61
C PRO A 75 -2.61 0.62 -12.43
N TRP A 76 -2.74 -0.16 -11.37
CA TRP A 76 -1.86 -1.31 -11.16
C TRP A 76 -2.07 -2.35 -12.28
N PRO A 77 -1.02 -2.99 -12.78
CA PRO A 77 -1.18 -4.15 -13.64
C PRO A 77 -1.84 -5.28 -12.86
N GLY A 78 -2.63 -6.10 -13.54
CA GLY A 78 -3.16 -7.32 -12.95
C GLY A 78 -2.02 -8.26 -12.53
N LEU A 79 -2.21 -8.99 -11.42
CA LEU A 79 -1.18 -9.90 -10.89
C LEU A 79 -0.75 -10.97 -11.90
N ASP A 80 -1.68 -11.48 -12.72
CA ASP A 80 -1.35 -12.44 -13.76
C ASP A 80 -0.41 -11.83 -14.81
N ARG A 81 -0.70 -10.61 -15.24
CA ARG A 81 0.17 -9.89 -16.16
C ARG A 81 1.54 -9.59 -15.55
N LEU A 82 1.58 -9.23 -14.28
CA LEU A 82 2.83 -8.99 -13.56
C LEU A 82 3.67 -10.28 -13.48
N ARG A 83 3.01 -11.41 -13.21
CA ARG A 83 3.64 -12.73 -13.19
C ARG A 83 4.20 -13.11 -14.55
N GLU A 84 3.40 -13.04 -15.62
CA GLU A 84 3.84 -13.32 -16.99
C GLU A 84 5.09 -12.55 -17.38
N VAL A 85 5.10 -11.25 -17.12
CA VAL A 85 6.24 -10.38 -17.45
C VAL A 85 7.48 -10.72 -16.63
N THR A 86 7.30 -11.09 -15.36
CA THR A 86 8.37 -11.49 -14.45
C THR A 86 8.97 -12.83 -14.88
N GLU A 87 8.13 -13.82 -15.15
CA GLU A 87 8.55 -15.16 -15.55
C GLU A 87 9.18 -15.19 -16.94
N ALA A 88 8.68 -14.37 -17.89
CA ALA A 88 9.28 -14.23 -19.21
C ALA A 88 10.74 -13.73 -19.17
N ARG A 89 11.16 -13.14 -18.07
CA ARG A 89 12.54 -12.68 -17.82
C ARG A 89 13.35 -13.64 -16.94
N GLY A 90 12.82 -14.82 -16.67
CA GLY A 90 13.49 -15.87 -15.90
C GLY A 90 13.45 -15.68 -14.39
N PHE A 91 12.58 -14.79 -13.89
CA PHE A 91 12.35 -14.58 -12.47
C PHE A 91 11.04 -15.22 -12.01
N ALA A 92 10.90 -15.45 -10.71
CA ALA A 92 9.64 -15.89 -10.10
C ALA A 92 8.98 -14.72 -9.36
N LEU A 93 7.68 -14.53 -9.57
CA LEU A 93 6.90 -13.58 -8.78
C LEU A 93 6.46 -14.26 -7.50
N ALA A 94 7.02 -13.83 -6.36
CA ALA A 94 6.68 -14.33 -5.04
C ALA A 94 6.17 -13.20 -4.14
N PRO A 95 5.07 -13.39 -3.39
CA PRO A 95 4.61 -12.42 -2.43
C PRO A 95 5.54 -12.36 -1.23
N ARG A 96 5.80 -11.17 -0.71
CA ARG A 96 6.52 -10.97 0.54
C ARG A 96 5.68 -10.17 1.53
N LEU A 97 6.04 -10.24 2.79
CA LEU A 97 5.55 -9.31 3.79
C LEU A 97 6.14 -7.90 3.56
N THR A 98 5.68 -6.91 4.29
CA THR A 98 6.26 -5.55 4.24
C THR A 98 7.73 -5.50 4.69
N ILE A 99 8.19 -6.50 5.38
CA ILE A 99 9.58 -6.74 5.77
C ILE A 99 10.21 -7.77 4.81
N TYR A 100 11.46 -7.58 4.44
CA TYR A 100 12.17 -8.50 3.57
C TYR A 100 12.52 -9.82 4.27
N PRO A 101 12.62 -10.93 3.52
CA PRO A 101 12.84 -12.27 4.04
C PRO A 101 14.07 -12.41 4.95
N GLU A 102 15.17 -11.77 4.62
CA GLU A 102 16.40 -11.82 5.43
C GLU A 102 16.22 -11.21 6.82
N PHE A 103 15.32 -10.25 6.99
CA PHE A 103 14.98 -9.68 8.29
C PHE A 103 13.98 -10.55 9.04
N VAL A 104 13.04 -11.20 8.34
CA VAL A 104 12.10 -12.17 8.93
C VAL A 104 12.87 -13.34 9.54
N ARG A 105 13.90 -13.85 8.85
CA ARG A 105 14.73 -14.95 9.32
C ARG A 105 15.64 -14.62 10.51
N ARG A 106 15.70 -13.35 10.92
CA ARG A 106 16.45 -12.88 12.10
C ARG A 106 15.55 -12.04 13.00
N PRO A 107 14.44 -12.60 13.51
CA PRO A 107 13.39 -11.85 14.18
C PRO A 107 13.86 -11.25 15.51
N GLU A 108 14.84 -11.86 16.17
CA GLU A 108 15.41 -11.36 17.43
C GLU A 108 16.15 -10.04 17.26
N ARG A 109 16.70 -9.80 16.07
CA ARG A 109 17.48 -8.59 15.75
C ARG A 109 16.59 -7.48 15.17
N TRP A 110 15.58 -7.83 14.34
CA TRP A 110 14.89 -6.86 13.50
C TRP A 110 13.43 -6.62 13.90
N LEU A 111 12.84 -7.53 14.67
CA LEU A 111 11.44 -7.44 15.04
C LEU A 111 11.25 -7.14 16.52
N HIS A 112 10.41 -6.17 16.81
CA HIS A 112 9.94 -5.98 18.17
C HIS A 112 9.25 -7.26 18.66
N THR A 113 9.43 -7.63 19.91
CA THR A 113 8.94 -8.89 20.51
C THR A 113 7.46 -9.11 20.29
N SER A 114 6.63 -8.06 20.35
CA SER A 114 5.18 -8.14 20.16
C SER A 114 4.76 -8.49 18.71
N LEU A 115 5.65 -8.31 17.74
CA LEU A 115 5.39 -8.57 16.33
C LEU A 115 5.94 -9.91 15.85
N ARG A 116 6.93 -10.48 16.54
CA ARG A 116 7.65 -11.69 16.11
C ARG A 116 6.71 -12.83 15.74
N PHE A 117 5.81 -13.19 16.66
CA PHE A 117 4.87 -14.28 16.43
C PHE A 117 3.97 -14.02 15.20
N ARG A 118 3.44 -12.80 15.07
CA ARG A 118 2.55 -12.43 13.96
C ARG A 118 3.27 -12.46 12.61
N VAL A 119 4.53 -12.05 12.56
CA VAL A 119 5.32 -12.07 11.35
C VAL A 119 5.69 -13.51 10.98
N MET A 120 6.16 -14.31 11.95
CA MET A 120 6.52 -15.71 11.73
C MET A 120 5.31 -16.58 11.34
N ASP A 121 4.14 -16.30 11.91
CA ASP A 121 2.89 -17.00 11.56
C ASP A 121 2.46 -16.74 10.11
N ARG A 122 2.81 -15.58 9.57
CA ARG A 122 2.46 -15.16 8.20
C ARG A 122 3.57 -15.34 7.17
N SER A 123 4.71 -15.87 7.57
CA SER A 123 5.83 -16.15 6.68
C SER A 123 6.03 -17.65 6.51
N ASP A 124 6.59 -18.03 5.38
CA ASP A 124 7.09 -19.37 5.12
C ASP A 124 8.52 -19.56 5.68
N ALA A 125 9.13 -20.68 5.38
CA ALA A 125 10.49 -21.01 5.85
C ALA A 125 11.56 -20.12 5.22
N GLU A 126 11.31 -19.59 4.05
CA GLU A 126 12.17 -18.68 3.31
C GLU A 126 12.00 -17.23 3.78
N GLY A 127 10.95 -16.93 4.57
CA GLY A 127 10.62 -15.59 5.06
C GLY A 127 9.73 -14.80 4.10
N LEU A 128 9.24 -15.42 3.04
CA LEU A 128 8.25 -14.86 2.13
C LEU A 128 6.85 -14.91 2.76
N ALA A 129 5.88 -14.22 2.19
CA ALA A 129 4.52 -14.31 2.66
C ALA A 129 3.98 -15.74 2.41
N ARG A 130 3.37 -16.32 3.46
CA ARG A 130 2.76 -17.63 3.36
C ARG A 130 1.58 -17.57 2.39
N ASP A 131 1.58 -18.46 1.42
CA ASP A 131 0.45 -18.69 0.54
C ASP A 131 -0.55 -19.60 1.27
N ASP A 132 -1.42 -19.00 2.06
CA ASP A 132 -2.44 -19.70 2.80
C ASP A 132 -3.79 -19.52 2.09
N PRO A 133 -4.39 -20.60 1.55
CA PRO A 133 -5.67 -20.51 0.84
C PRO A 133 -6.82 -19.96 1.69
N GLY A 134 -6.64 -19.84 2.99
CA GLY A 134 -7.61 -19.24 3.92
C GLY A 134 -7.26 -17.80 4.34
N SER A 135 -6.08 -17.31 4.03
CA SER A 135 -5.63 -16.01 4.46
C SER A 135 -5.42 -15.05 3.29
N PHE A 136 -6.22 -14.04 3.24
CA PHE A 136 -5.94 -12.71 2.69
C PHE A 136 -5.98 -12.46 1.18
N TRP A 137 -6.05 -13.45 0.32
CA TRP A 137 -6.38 -13.20 -1.08
C TRP A 137 -7.75 -13.81 -1.36
N PRO A 138 -8.84 -13.07 -1.21
CA PRO A 138 -10.11 -13.59 -1.70
C PRO A 138 -9.97 -13.72 -3.21
N GLU A 139 -10.01 -14.95 -3.71
CA GLU A 139 -10.35 -15.18 -5.10
C GLU A 139 -11.65 -14.45 -5.40
N LYS A 140 -11.54 -13.24 -5.96
CA LYS A 140 -12.67 -12.34 -6.25
C LYS A 140 -13.59 -12.11 -5.04
N VAL A 141 -13.34 -11.05 -4.30
CA VAL A 141 -14.37 -10.43 -3.47
C VAL A 141 -15.46 -9.96 -4.41
N THR A 142 -16.50 -10.75 -4.56
CA THR A 142 -17.73 -10.33 -5.24
C THR A 142 -18.53 -9.48 -4.26
N ALA A 143 -19.34 -8.56 -4.75
CA ALA A 143 -20.24 -7.76 -3.90
C ALA A 143 -21.15 -8.62 -3.01
N ALA A 144 -21.30 -9.92 -3.29
CA ALA A 144 -22.04 -10.90 -2.49
C ALA A 144 -21.27 -11.37 -1.24
N ASP A 145 -19.92 -11.28 -1.22
CA ASP A 145 -19.10 -11.75 -0.10
C ASP A 145 -19.02 -10.73 1.04
N VAL A 146 -19.64 -9.57 0.87
CA VAL A 146 -19.52 -8.43 1.79
C VAL A 146 -20.74 -8.27 2.70
N VAL A 147 -21.75 -9.12 2.57
CA VAL A 147 -22.99 -9.04 3.34
C VAL A 147 -23.03 -10.15 4.37
N GLN A 148 -22.44 -9.95 5.54
CA GLN A 148 -22.87 -10.65 6.76
C GLN A 148 -23.26 -9.60 7.80
N ASP A 149 -24.45 -9.79 8.36
CA ASP A 149 -25.04 -9.05 9.48
C ASP A 149 -25.56 -7.64 9.24
N GLY A 150 -26.08 -7.30 8.06
CA GLY A 150 -26.83 -6.06 7.85
C GLY A 150 -26.04 -4.77 8.03
N ALA A 151 -24.72 -4.88 8.16
CA ALA A 151 -23.81 -3.75 8.14
C ALA A 151 -23.26 -3.60 6.73
N GLU A 152 -23.59 -2.51 6.06
CA GLU A 152 -23.01 -2.13 4.78
C GLU A 152 -21.52 -1.87 4.97
N VAL A 153 -20.69 -2.87 4.68
CA VAL A 153 -19.25 -2.70 4.64
C VAL A 153 -18.91 -1.98 3.35
N VAL A 154 -18.74 -0.71 3.46
CA VAL A 154 -18.27 0.09 2.33
C VAL A 154 -16.78 -0.14 2.17
N LEU A 155 -16.42 -1.01 1.21
CA LEU A 155 -15.02 -1.19 0.79
C LEU A 155 -14.49 0.14 0.25
N VAL A 156 -13.42 0.62 0.87
CA VAL A 156 -12.77 1.89 0.48
C VAL A 156 -12.31 1.89 -0.97
N GLY A 157 -12.12 0.73 -1.60
CA GLY A 157 -11.68 0.58 -2.99
C GLY A 157 -12.75 0.79 -4.06
N HIS A 158 -14.04 0.71 -3.76
CA HIS A 158 -15.13 0.98 -4.72
C HIS A 158 -15.53 2.44 -4.81
N ARG A 159 -14.73 3.29 -4.24
CA ARG A 159 -15.01 4.66 -4.22
C ARG A 159 -14.71 5.34 -5.46
N SER A 160 -15.56 6.23 -5.76
CA SER A 160 -15.51 7.01 -6.97
C SER A 160 -14.05 7.19 -7.42
N THR A 161 -13.76 6.76 -8.63
CA THR A 161 -12.51 7.02 -9.35
C THR A 161 -12.17 8.53 -9.43
N GLN A 162 -12.97 9.35 -8.74
CA GLN A 162 -12.93 10.80 -8.77
C GLN A 162 -12.16 11.42 -7.61
N TRP A 163 -11.84 10.66 -6.55
CA TRP A 163 -11.04 11.21 -5.46
C TRP A 163 -9.64 10.60 -5.42
N TYR A 164 -8.65 11.45 -5.34
CA TYR A 164 -7.23 11.10 -5.15
C TYR A 164 -6.53 12.20 -4.35
N SER A 165 -5.39 11.91 -3.80
CA SER A 165 -4.60 12.90 -3.06
C SER A 165 -4.26 14.09 -3.96
N GLY A 166 -4.67 15.30 -3.53
CA GLY A 166 -4.56 16.52 -4.33
C GLY A 166 -5.73 16.79 -5.28
N ALA A 167 -6.78 15.94 -5.29
CA ALA A 167 -8.02 16.23 -6.02
C ALA A 167 -8.70 17.48 -5.48
N THR A 168 -9.30 18.27 -6.37
CA THR A 168 -10.12 19.42 -6.01
C THR A 168 -11.48 19.01 -5.44
N ASN A 169 -11.90 17.77 -5.68
CA ASN A 169 -13.13 17.21 -5.14
C ASN A 169 -12.95 16.88 -3.65
N PRO A 170 -13.93 17.10 -2.81
CA PRO A 170 -13.86 16.67 -1.42
C PRO A 170 -13.68 15.14 -1.35
N PRO A 171 -12.98 14.64 -0.34
CA PRO A 171 -12.89 13.20 -0.13
C PRO A 171 -14.29 12.61 -0.01
N PRO A 172 -14.50 11.35 -0.42
CA PRO A 172 -15.79 10.70 -0.27
C PRO A 172 -16.22 10.77 1.20
N THR A 173 -17.45 11.14 1.42
CA THR A 173 -18.02 11.16 2.77
C THR A 173 -17.92 9.76 3.33
N LEU A 174 -17.13 9.60 4.37
CA LEU A 174 -17.13 8.34 5.11
C LEU A 174 -18.54 8.17 5.69
N LEU A 175 -19.21 7.10 5.29
CA LEU A 175 -20.44 6.74 5.95
C LEU A 175 -20.12 6.55 7.44
N PRO A 176 -20.93 7.13 8.34
CA PRO A 176 -20.72 6.93 9.75
C PRO A 176 -20.69 5.42 10.02
N SER A 177 -19.57 4.95 10.57
CA SER A 177 -19.51 3.58 11.04
C SER A 177 -20.70 3.32 11.96
N PRO A 178 -21.43 2.21 11.84
CA PRO A 178 -22.47 1.87 12.82
C PRO A 178 -21.96 1.82 14.27
N ARG A 179 -20.63 1.81 14.42
CA ARG A 179 -19.95 1.89 15.73
C ARG A 179 -19.55 3.31 16.14
N ALA A 180 -19.71 4.31 15.29
CA ALA A 180 -19.37 5.70 15.61
C ALA A 180 -20.22 6.27 16.79
N GLY A 181 -21.33 5.64 17.12
CA GLY A 181 -22.15 5.99 18.28
C GLY A 181 -21.68 5.41 19.62
N ARG A 182 -20.52 4.73 19.65
CA ARG A 182 -19.99 4.09 20.88
C ARG A 182 -18.64 4.62 21.35
N ALA A 183 -18.08 5.63 20.69
CA ALA A 183 -16.91 6.28 21.25
C ALA A 183 -17.32 6.96 22.57
N ALA A 184 -16.71 6.54 23.68
CA ALA A 184 -17.01 7.09 25.01
C ALA A 184 -15.84 7.95 25.49
N GLY A 185 -16.13 8.91 26.36
CA GLY A 185 -15.09 9.72 27.00
C GLY A 185 -14.37 10.68 26.05
N ALA A 186 -13.09 10.88 26.29
CA ALA A 186 -12.27 11.88 25.58
C ALA A 186 -12.21 11.70 24.06
N ILE A 187 -12.31 10.48 23.55
CA ILE A 187 -12.34 10.20 22.12
C ILE A 187 -13.62 10.73 21.48
N ALA A 188 -14.78 10.50 22.13
CA ALA A 188 -16.06 10.99 21.62
C ALA A 188 -16.10 12.52 21.55
N GLU A 189 -15.54 13.19 22.54
CA GLU A 189 -15.44 14.66 22.56
C GLU A 189 -14.56 15.18 21.42
N VAL A 190 -13.40 14.57 21.19
CA VAL A 190 -12.51 14.93 20.10
C VAL A 190 -13.18 14.73 18.75
N LEU A 191 -13.84 13.58 18.54
CA LEU A 191 -14.57 13.29 17.30
C LEU A 191 -15.74 14.26 17.09
N ALA A 192 -16.49 14.60 18.13
CA ALA A 192 -17.57 15.58 18.05
C ALA A 192 -17.05 16.97 17.66
N GLY A 193 -15.90 17.38 18.20
CA GLY A 193 -15.24 18.64 17.82
C GLY A 193 -14.84 18.66 16.34
N VAL A 194 -14.22 17.57 15.84
CA VAL A 194 -13.85 17.45 14.43
C VAL A 194 -15.11 17.51 13.52
N HIS A 195 -16.16 16.81 13.87
CA HIS A 195 -17.43 16.87 13.14
C HIS A 195 -18.07 18.27 13.14
N ALA A 196 -17.80 19.05 14.18
CA ALA A 196 -18.21 20.45 14.27
C ALA A 196 -17.26 21.42 13.52
N GLY A 197 -16.24 20.92 12.82
CA GLY A 197 -15.27 21.71 12.06
C GLY A 197 -14.15 22.34 12.91
N GLN A 198 -13.92 21.86 14.12
CA GLN A 198 -12.82 22.32 14.95
C GLN A 198 -11.50 21.68 14.49
N GLU A 199 -10.43 22.47 14.47
CA GLU A 199 -9.07 21.95 14.23
C GLU A 199 -8.59 21.16 15.45
N LEU A 200 -7.86 20.07 15.18
CA LEU A 200 -7.25 19.25 16.21
C LEU A 200 -6.01 19.94 16.80
N GLY A 201 -6.03 20.18 18.10
CA GLY A 201 -4.85 20.56 18.85
C GLY A 201 -3.95 19.36 19.17
N PHE A 202 -2.71 19.64 19.58
CA PHE A 202 -1.71 18.63 19.88
C PHE A 202 -2.22 17.55 20.87
N GLU A 203 -2.83 17.96 21.99
CA GLU A 203 -3.33 17.01 23.00
C GLU A 203 -4.48 16.14 22.48
N GLN A 204 -5.30 16.66 21.59
CA GLN A 204 -6.37 15.89 20.94
C GLN A 204 -5.80 14.85 19.99
N ILE A 205 -4.77 15.20 19.23
CA ILE A 205 -4.04 14.27 18.37
C ILE A 205 -3.40 13.15 19.22
N VAL A 206 -2.72 13.50 20.31
CA VAL A 206 -2.13 12.52 21.24
C VAL A 206 -3.22 11.60 21.83
N THR A 207 -4.38 12.14 22.16
CA THR A 207 -5.51 11.35 22.68
C THR A 207 -5.99 10.33 21.66
N LEU A 208 -6.14 10.72 20.39
CA LEU A 208 -6.50 9.79 19.30
C LEU A 208 -5.44 8.69 19.10
N PHE A 209 -4.15 9.05 19.13
CA PHE A 209 -3.08 8.07 18.99
C PHE A 209 -2.96 7.10 20.19
N ARG A 210 -3.43 7.49 21.36
CA ARG A 210 -3.47 6.63 22.55
C ARG A 210 -4.70 5.73 22.61
N ALA A 211 -5.70 5.97 21.79
CA ALA A 211 -6.89 5.13 21.72
C ALA A 211 -6.49 3.70 21.32
N ARG A 212 -6.90 2.74 22.14
CA ARG A 212 -6.62 1.32 21.91
C ARG A 212 -7.86 0.53 22.25
N GLY A 213 -8.38 -0.19 21.27
CA GLY A 213 -9.53 -1.05 21.46
C GLY A 213 -10.80 -0.52 20.79
N PRO A 214 -11.95 -1.00 21.17
CA PRO A 214 -13.24 -0.68 20.56
C PRO A 214 -13.83 0.68 20.99
N GLU A 215 -13.01 1.59 21.45
CA GLU A 215 -13.41 2.95 21.85
C GLU A 215 -13.86 3.81 20.69
#